data_c3d0c0c4a10e5b7ab35fc5e83fb79bf5
#
_entry.id   c3d0c0c4a10e5b7ab35fc5e83fb79bf5
#
_cell.length_a   1.000
_cell.length_b   1.000
_cell.length_c   1.000
_cell.angle_alpha   90.00
_cell.angle_beta   90.00
_cell.angle_gamma   90.00
#
_symmetry.space_group_name_H-M   'P 1'
#
loop_
_entity.id
_entity.type
_entity.pdbx_description
1 polymer ?
#
loop_
_entity_poly.entity_id
_entity_poly.type
_entity_poly.pdbx_seq_one_letter_code
_entity_poly.pdbx_strand_id
1 'polypeptide(L)'
;MENGRSISIRLVSVIAFFDIIIAIIIGKNFSKDKDVEKVAENSEVQLQNEENTKISSINRKNIVETTSRAEDLTRIASATVKEETKYVSLQDVKISKDMDLTVRTGLSRDDFIKLIAGVKADTSGFFKENAGLIYDLCEEYSINEIFFCGLISAESGWKIEQNHRVTYNYISLMKDGKLLRFSSVEEGLREAASKLHTNYLSKGGKFYFGKTLAAVKTRFCPESSTWVNLVFGRMKQIIK
;
A
#
# COMPACT_ATOMS: atom_id res chain seq x y z
N MET A 1 9.52 18.52 55.28
CA MET A 1 8.50 17.73 54.53
C MET A 1 8.29 18.38 53.19
N GLU A 2 9.07 18.01 52.21
CA GLU A 2 9.00 18.56 50.83
C GLU A 2 8.33 17.55 49.95
N ASN A 3 7.17 17.94 49.37
CA ASN A 3 6.44 17.14 48.41
C ASN A 3 7.07 17.31 47.02
N GLY A 4 7.89 16.35 46.60
CA GLY A 4 8.37 16.24 45.25
C GLY A 4 7.26 15.81 44.29
N ARG A 5 6.68 16.75 43.53
CA ARG A 5 5.82 16.47 42.41
C ARG A 5 6.69 16.04 41.20
N SER A 6 6.66 14.77 40.88
CA SER A 6 7.22 14.23 39.66
C SER A 6 6.41 14.78 38.47
N ILE A 7 7.04 15.66 37.68
CA ILE A 7 6.49 16.14 36.43
C ILE A 7 6.85 15.08 35.35
N SER A 8 5.87 14.32 34.97
CA SER A 8 5.99 13.41 33.82
C SER A 8 6.02 14.27 32.54
N ILE A 9 7.21 14.47 31.99
CA ILE A 9 7.37 15.13 30.69
C ILE A 9 6.92 14.13 29.63
N ARG A 10 5.70 14.31 29.13
CA ARG A 10 5.25 13.64 27.90
C ARG A 10 6.03 14.25 26.74
N LEU A 11 6.91 13.46 26.17
CA LEU A 11 7.66 13.84 24.98
C LEU A 11 6.69 13.87 23.80
N VAL A 12 6.21 15.05 23.48
CA VAL A 12 5.45 15.28 22.24
C VAL A 12 6.46 15.32 21.10
N SER A 13 6.47 14.30 20.26
CA SER A 13 7.30 14.26 19.07
C SER A 13 6.77 15.28 18.06
N VAL A 14 7.36 16.47 18.02
CA VAL A 14 7.04 17.50 17.03
C VAL A 14 7.88 17.23 15.81
N ILE A 15 7.29 16.58 14.81
CA ILE A 15 7.91 16.43 13.49
C ILE A 15 7.31 17.48 12.57
N ALA A 16 8.08 18.52 12.27
CA ALA A 16 7.69 19.54 11.30
C ALA A 16 7.97 19.04 9.88
N PHE A 17 6.93 18.96 9.06
CA PHE A 17 7.04 18.66 7.64
C PHE A 17 6.70 19.87 6.80
N PHE A 18 7.61 20.24 5.91
CA PHE A 18 7.37 21.20 4.84
C PHE A 18 6.93 20.43 3.60
N ASP A 19 5.67 20.59 3.20
CA ASP A 19 5.18 20.15 1.89
C ASP A 19 5.06 21.35 0.96
N ILE A 20 5.84 21.31 -0.11
CA ILE A 20 5.75 22.27 -1.21
C ILE A 20 4.75 21.75 -2.25
N ILE A 21 3.81 22.61 -2.57
CA ILE A 21 2.74 22.45 -3.54
C ILE A 21 3.32 22.37 -4.96
N ILE A 22 2.90 21.37 -5.73
CA ILE A 22 2.96 21.42 -7.20
C ILE A 22 1.52 21.46 -7.70
N ALA A 23 1.12 22.64 -8.14
CA ALA A 23 -0.09 22.85 -8.90
C ALA A 23 0.20 22.56 -10.38
N ILE A 24 -0.48 21.57 -10.96
CA ILE A 24 -0.44 21.31 -12.39
C ILE A 24 -1.67 21.95 -13.02
N ILE A 25 -1.37 22.90 -13.86
CA ILE A 25 -2.29 23.57 -14.78
C ILE A 25 -2.58 22.59 -15.92
N ILE A 26 -3.83 22.19 -16.07
CA ILE A 26 -4.33 21.69 -17.35
C ILE A 26 -5.41 22.65 -17.82
N GLY A 27 -4.99 23.52 -18.72
CA GLY A 27 -5.86 24.44 -19.43
C GLY A 27 -6.49 23.80 -20.64
N LYS A 28 -7.77 23.89 -20.67
CA LYS A 28 -8.70 24.17 -21.78
C LYS A 28 -8.13 24.12 -23.19
N ASN A 29 -8.78 23.35 -24.06
CA ASN A 29 -9.30 23.86 -25.30
C ASN A 29 -10.44 22.98 -25.81
N PHE A 30 -11.64 23.49 -25.72
CA PHE A 30 -12.79 23.05 -26.47
C PHE A 30 -13.21 24.24 -27.31
N SER A 31 -13.15 24.11 -28.61
CA SER A 31 -13.85 25.02 -29.52
C SER A 31 -14.67 24.23 -30.52
N LYS A 32 -15.91 24.68 -30.59
CA LYS A 32 -16.97 24.28 -31.49
C LYS A 32 -16.56 24.54 -32.94
N ASP A 33 -17.06 23.74 -33.86
CA ASP A 33 -17.79 24.29 -35.00
C ASP A 33 -18.81 23.30 -35.55
N LYS A 34 -19.96 23.86 -35.86
CA LYS A 34 -21.16 23.27 -36.45
C LYS A 34 -21.23 23.61 -37.94
N ASP A 35 -22.01 22.77 -38.61
CA ASP A 35 -22.77 23.01 -39.85
C ASP A 35 -22.03 22.90 -41.19
N VAL A 36 -22.54 21.97 -42.00
CA VAL A 36 -23.16 22.18 -43.32
C VAL A 36 -23.41 20.79 -43.95
N GLU A 37 -24.60 20.33 -43.96
CA GLU A 37 -25.69 20.29 -44.95
C GLU A 37 -25.58 19.21 -46.05
N LYS A 38 -26.62 18.38 -46.03
CA LYS A 38 -27.24 17.49 -47.02
C LYS A 38 -27.00 17.84 -48.48
N VAL A 39 -26.77 16.82 -49.29
CA VAL A 39 -27.55 16.43 -50.50
C VAL A 39 -26.71 15.37 -51.29
N ALA A 40 -27.18 14.17 -51.42
CA ALA A 40 -27.29 13.36 -52.64
C ALA A 40 -27.63 11.92 -52.28
N GLU A 41 -28.85 11.60 -52.46
CA GLU A 41 -29.49 10.30 -52.31
C GLU A 41 -29.48 9.59 -53.69
N ASN A 42 -29.28 8.25 -53.64
CA ASN A 42 -29.69 7.29 -54.67
C ASN A 42 -28.79 7.03 -55.88
N SER A 43 -27.68 6.30 -55.70
CA SER A 43 -27.22 5.35 -56.74
C SER A 43 -26.14 4.31 -56.27
N GLU A 44 -25.86 4.18 -55.00
CA GLU A 44 -24.78 3.29 -54.50
C GLU A 44 -25.25 2.05 -53.71
N VAL A 45 -26.57 1.75 -53.64
CA VAL A 45 -27.08 0.72 -52.72
C VAL A 45 -26.88 -0.73 -53.21
N GLN A 46 -26.60 -0.97 -54.48
CA GLN A 46 -26.45 -2.34 -54.98
C GLN A 46 -25.02 -2.85 -55.01
N LEU A 47 -24.00 -2.04 -55.04
CA LEU A 47 -22.58 -2.52 -55.01
C LEU A 47 -22.08 -2.73 -53.57
N GLN A 48 -22.70 -2.14 -52.57
CA GLN A 48 -22.31 -2.30 -51.15
C GLN A 48 -22.74 -3.63 -50.52
N ASN A 49 -23.74 -4.32 -51.06
CA ASN A 49 -24.25 -5.55 -50.44
C ASN A 49 -23.36 -6.80 -50.73
N GLU A 50 -22.66 -6.87 -51.85
CA GLU A 50 -21.76 -7.99 -52.13
C GLU A 50 -20.40 -7.84 -51.45
N GLU A 51 -19.92 -6.62 -51.28
CA GLU A 51 -18.67 -6.33 -50.59
C GLU A 51 -18.80 -6.51 -49.04
N ASN A 52 -19.95 -6.12 -48.49
CA ASN A 52 -20.26 -6.32 -47.06
C ASN A 52 -20.43 -7.79 -46.68
N THR A 53 -20.92 -8.63 -47.61
CA THR A 53 -21.05 -10.10 -47.38
C THR A 53 -19.68 -10.78 -47.38
N LYS A 54 -18.77 -10.36 -48.24
CA LYS A 54 -17.38 -10.85 -48.25
C LYS A 54 -16.58 -10.40 -47.05
N ILE A 55 -16.72 -9.13 -46.65
CA ILE A 55 -16.02 -8.57 -45.49
C ILE A 55 -16.54 -9.25 -44.19
N SER A 56 -17.84 -9.54 -44.09
CA SER A 56 -18.40 -10.21 -42.91
C SER A 56 -17.95 -11.67 -42.75
N SER A 57 -17.73 -12.38 -43.87
CA SER A 57 -17.20 -13.75 -43.84
C SER A 57 -15.71 -13.82 -43.50
N ILE A 58 -14.92 -12.88 -43.98
CA ILE A 58 -13.49 -12.75 -43.61
C ILE A 58 -13.32 -12.35 -42.15
N ASN A 59 -14.14 -11.40 -41.67
CA ASN A 59 -14.12 -10.99 -40.25
C ASN A 59 -14.54 -12.12 -39.30
N ARG A 60 -15.54 -12.96 -39.66
CA ARG A 60 -15.90 -14.13 -38.85
C ARG A 60 -14.77 -15.15 -38.78
N LYS A 61 -14.08 -15.42 -39.88
CA LYS A 61 -12.95 -16.35 -39.88
C LYS A 61 -11.78 -15.85 -39.02
N ASN A 62 -11.46 -14.57 -39.13
CA ASN A 62 -10.40 -13.94 -38.34
C ASN A 62 -10.75 -13.85 -36.85
N ILE A 63 -12.04 -13.63 -36.49
CA ILE A 63 -12.50 -13.62 -35.11
C ILE A 63 -12.39 -15.02 -34.49
N VAL A 64 -12.78 -16.08 -35.22
CA VAL A 64 -12.67 -17.45 -34.71
C VAL A 64 -11.21 -17.86 -34.52
N GLU A 65 -10.29 -17.50 -35.44
CA GLU A 65 -8.85 -17.78 -35.28
C GLU A 65 -8.21 -16.95 -34.15
N THR A 66 -8.59 -15.68 -33.95
CA THR A 66 -8.10 -14.86 -32.86
C THR A 66 -8.63 -15.32 -31.51
N THR A 67 -9.89 -15.78 -31.43
CA THR A 67 -10.47 -16.30 -30.19
C THR A 67 -9.82 -17.62 -29.78
N SER A 68 -9.61 -18.54 -30.73
CA SER A 68 -8.90 -19.80 -30.45
C SER A 68 -7.44 -19.57 -30.01
N ARG A 69 -6.76 -18.60 -30.60
CA ARG A 69 -5.38 -18.25 -30.22
C ARG A 69 -5.33 -17.55 -28.84
N ALA A 70 -6.34 -16.77 -28.50
CA ALA A 70 -6.46 -16.15 -27.18
C ALA A 70 -6.75 -17.19 -26.09
N GLU A 71 -7.58 -18.19 -26.38
CA GLU A 71 -7.85 -19.30 -25.47
C GLU A 71 -6.61 -20.17 -25.23
N ASP A 72 -5.84 -20.46 -26.29
CA ASP A 72 -4.58 -21.19 -26.18
C ASP A 72 -3.50 -20.38 -25.40
N LEU A 73 -3.41 -19.07 -25.61
CA LEU A 73 -2.51 -18.21 -24.85
C LEU A 73 -2.94 -18.10 -23.37
N THR A 74 -4.23 -18.11 -23.10
CA THR A 74 -4.77 -18.12 -21.74
C THR A 74 -4.53 -19.47 -21.06
N ARG A 75 -4.63 -20.58 -21.78
CA ARG A 75 -4.28 -21.91 -21.30
C ARG A 75 -2.78 -22.06 -21.03
N ILE A 76 -1.94 -21.56 -21.92
CA ILE A 76 -0.48 -21.56 -21.74
C ILE A 76 -0.10 -20.65 -20.57
N ALA A 77 -0.69 -19.46 -20.44
CA ALA A 77 -0.47 -18.56 -19.31
C ALA A 77 -0.95 -19.18 -17.98
N SER A 78 -2.09 -19.86 -17.96
CA SER A 78 -2.57 -20.55 -16.76
C SER A 78 -1.81 -21.84 -16.42
N ALA A 79 -1.16 -22.47 -17.40
CA ALA A 79 -0.32 -23.65 -17.18
C ALA A 79 1.13 -23.28 -16.76
N THR A 80 1.60 -22.06 -17.10
CA THR A 80 2.98 -21.62 -16.81
C THR A 80 3.11 -20.88 -15.48
N VAL A 81 2.01 -20.54 -14.79
CA VAL A 81 2.01 -19.85 -13.49
C VAL A 81 1.39 -20.73 -12.41
N LYS A 82 1.85 -21.97 -12.31
CA LYS A 82 1.97 -22.65 -11.02
C LYS A 82 3.46 -22.66 -10.65
N GLU A 83 4.05 -21.50 -10.54
CA GLU A 83 5.19 -21.34 -9.67
C GLU A 83 4.65 -21.59 -8.26
N GLU A 84 4.98 -22.75 -7.69
CA GLU A 84 4.74 -23.03 -6.28
C GLU A 84 5.47 -21.94 -5.49
N THR A 85 4.77 -20.89 -5.14
CA THR A 85 5.27 -19.91 -4.17
C THR A 85 5.53 -20.69 -2.90
N LYS A 86 6.78 -21.07 -2.68
CA LYS A 86 7.22 -21.78 -1.49
C LYS A 86 7.13 -20.80 -0.32
N TYR A 87 6.01 -20.84 0.37
CA TYR A 87 5.83 -20.03 1.57
C TYR A 87 6.77 -20.50 2.69
N VAL A 88 7.22 -19.54 3.47
CA VAL A 88 8.03 -19.76 4.66
C VAL A 88 7.13 -20.25 5.79
N SER A 89 7.60 -21.25 6.57
CA SER A 89 6.91 -21.69 7.78
C SER A 89 6.98 -20.61 8.87
N LEU A 90 5.96 -20.52 9.72
CA LEU A 90 5.94 -19.60 10.88
C LEU A 90 7.18 -19.73 11.77
N GLN A 91 7.72 -20.94 11.91
CA GLN A 91 8.90 -21.22 12.73
C GLN A 91 10.21 -20.72 12.11
N ASP A 92 10.21 -20.50 10.79
CA ASP A 92 11.38 -20.07 10.04
C ASP A 92 11.45 -18.55 9.84
N VAL A 93 10.43 -17.80 10.30
CA VAL A 93 10.41 -16.34 10.21
C VAL A 93 11.53 -15.75 11.07
N LYS A 94 12.46 -15.06 10.42
CA LYS A 94 13.59 -14.41 11.08
C LYS A 94 13.46 -12.89 10.96
N ILE A 95 13.69 -12.22 12.09
CA ILE A 95 13.79 -10.75 12.12
C ILE A 95 15.10 -10.31 12.72
N SER A 96 15.63 -9.20 12.24
CA SER A 96 16.77 -8.52 12.85
C SER A 96 16.61 -7.01 12.75
N LYS A 97 17.41 -6.25 13.50
CA LYS A 97 17.40 -4.77 13.40
C LYS A 97 17.97 -4.28 12.07
N ASP A 98 18.83 -5.08 11.45
CA ASP A 98 19.57 -4.73 10.24
C ASP A 98 18.96 -5.35 8.97
N MET A 99 17.79 -6.01 9.08
CA MET A 99 17.09 -6.56 7.92
C MET A 99 16.62 -5.45 6.97
N ASP A 100 16.52 -5.77 5.69
CA ASP A 100 15.87 -4.92 4.70
C ASP A 100 14.34 -4.92 4.93
N LEU A 101 13.80 -3.77 5.33
CA LEU A 101 12.39 -3.60 5.67
C LEU A 101 11.45 -3.64 4.46
N THR A 102 12.00 -3.75 3.24
CA THR A 102 11.23 -3.96 2.01
C THR A 102 11.14 -5.44 1.62
N VAL A 103 11.84 -6.32 2.32
CA VAL A 103 11.77 -7.76 2.08
C VAL A 103 10.68 -8.36 2.96
N ARG A 104 9.69 -8.97 2.31
CA ARG A 104 8.58 -9.68 2.97
C ARG A 104 9.08 -10.92 3.70
N THR A 105 8.35 -11.36 4.72
CA THR A 105 8.71 -12.60 5.47
C THR A 105 8.61 -13.86 4.63
N GLY A 106 7.83 -13.85 3.55
CA GLY A 106 7.50 -15.04 2.77
C GLY A 106 6.39 -15.91 3.38
N LEU A 107 5.72 -15.45 4.43
CA LEU A 107 4.52 -16.09 4.96
C LEU A 107 3.38 -16.03 3.94
N SER A 108 2.53 -17.07 3.93
CA SER A 108 1.25 -16.98 3.26
C SER A 108 0.34 -15.95 3.97
N ARG A 109 -0.65 -15.42 3.25
CA ARG A 109 -1.64 -14.51 3.83
C ARG A 109 -2.33 -15.12 5.05
N ASP A 110 -2.74 -16.39 4.94
CA ASP A 110 -3.44 -17.10 6.00
C ASP A 110 -2.55 -17.34 7.23
N ASP A 111 -1.28 -17.66 7.03
CA ASP A 111 -0.34 -17.85 8.14
C ASP A 111 0.00 -16.54 8.82
N PHE A 112 0.12 -15.44 8.08
CA PHE A 112 0.26 -14.13 8.67
C PHE A 112 -0.98 -13.75 9.51
N ILE A 113 -2.20 -13.99 9.02
CA ILE A 113 -3.44 -13.74 9.77
C ILE A 113 -3.47 -14.56 11.06
N LYS A 114 -3.10 -15.84 11.01
CA LYS A 114 -2.99 -16.70 12.21
C LYS A 114 -1.95 -16.18 13.19
N LEU A 115 -0.78 -15.75 12.68
CA LEU A 115 0.28 -15.18 13.50
C LEU A 115 -0.18 -13.96 14.25
N ILE A 116 -0.80 -13.01 13.55
CA ILE A 116 -1.32 -11.76 14.15
C ILE A 116 -2.45 -12.06 15.14
N ALA A 117 -3.35 -12.99 14.84
CA ALA A 117 -4.41 -13.40 15.78
C ALA A 117 -3.88 -13.99 17.09
N GLY A 118 -2.66 -14.51 17.08
CA GLY A 118 -1.97 -15.03 18.27
C GLY A 118 -1.28 -13.95 19.14
N VAL A 119 -1.25 -12.69 18.72
CA VAL A 119 -0.58 -11.60 19.44
C VAL A 119 -1.37 -11.21 20.70
N LYS A 120 -0.97 -11.72 21.85
CA LYS A 120 -1.66 -11.46 23.14
C LYS A 120 -1.70 -9.98 23.53
N ALA A 121 -0.77 -9.18 23.04
CA ALA A 121 -0.71 -7.75 23.32
C ALA A 121 -1.80 -6.95 22.59
N ASP A 122 -2.37 -7.47 21.48
CA ASP A 122 -3.49 -6.85 20.76
C ASP A 122 -4.83 -7.05 21.50
N THR A 123 -4.93 -6.44 22.65
CA THR A 123 -6.14 -6.55 23.49
C THR A 123 -7.33 -5.77 22.95
N SER A 124 -7.12 -4.91 21.95
CA SER A 124 -8.20 -4.22 21.23
C SER A 124 -8.78 -5.03 20.09
N GLY A 125 -8.05 -6.05 19.59
CA GLY A 125 -8.38 -6.81 18.41
C GLY A 125 -8.07 -6.09 17.08
N PHE A 126 -7.54 -4.87 17.14
CA PHE A 126 -7.31 -4.04 15.94
C PHE A 126 -6.43 -4.75 14.90
N PHE A 127 -5.29 -5.29 15.33
CA PHE A 127 -4.37 -5.96 14.40
C PHE A 127 -4.97 -7.26 13.88
N LYS A 128 -5.65 -8.03 14.73
CA LYS A 128 -6.35 -9.26 14.35
C LYS A 128 -7.44 -8.99 13.29
N GLU A 129 -8.27 -7.97 13.51
CA GLU A 129 -9.36 -7.61 12.60
C GLU A 129 -8.86 -7.09 11.25
N ASN A 130 -7.70 -6.42 11.24
CA ASN A 130 -7.13 -5.81 10.04
C ASN A 130 -5.93 -6.58 9.46
N ALA A 131 -5.61 -7.77 9.94
CA ALA A 131 -4.45 -8.54 9.52
C ALA A 131 -4.42 -8.79 8.00
N GLY A 132 -5.56 -9.16 7.41
CA GLY A 132 -5.69 -9.36 5.97
C GLY A 132 -5.39 -8.09 5.17
N LEU A 133 -5.98 -6.97 5.55
CA LEU A 133 -5.72 -5.68 4.92
C LEU A 133 -4.25 -5.25 5.06
N ILE A 134 -3.66 -5.42 6.25
CA ILE A 134 -2.25 -5.10 6.49
C ILE A 134 -1.35 -5.95 5.58
N TYR A 135 -1.63 -7.25 5.45
CA TYR A 135 -0.88 -8.14 4.56
C TYR A 135 -0.92 -7.65 3.11
N ASP A 136 -2.13 -7.36 2.61
CA ASP A 136 -2.38 -6.95 1.23
C ASP A 136 -1.68 -5.60 0.92
N LEU A 137 -1.73 -4.64 1.86
CA LEU A 137 -1.01 -3.37 1.75
C LEU A 137 0.52 -3.57 1.79
N CYS A 138 1.02 -4.45 2.65
CA CYS A 138 2.45 -4.74 2.68
C CYS A 138 2.95 -5.41 1.39
N GLU A 139 2.11 -6.19 0.72
CA GLU A 139 2.39 -6.74 -0.61
C GLU A 139 2.40 -5.64 -1.66
N GLU A 140 1.37 -4.81 -1.70
CA GLU A 140 1.23 -3.69 -2.64
C GLU A 140 2.42 -2.71 -2.57
N TYR A 141 2.87 -2.39 -1.35
CA TYR A 141 3.93 -1.40 -1.12
C TYR A 141 5.32 -2.01 -0.86
N SER A 142 5.48 -3.32 -0.99
CA SER A 142 6.75 -4.01 -0.71
C SER A 142 7.33 -3.62 0.66
N ILE A 143 6.56 -3.83 1.72
CA ILE A 143 6.95 -3.57 3.11
C ILE A 143 6.94 -4.88 3.88
N ASN A 144 7.92 -5.09 4.75
CA ASN A 144 7.90 -6.23 5.67
C ASN A 144 6.70 -6.10 6.63
N GLU A 145 5.81 -7.06 6.63
CA GLU A 145 4.54 -7.02 7.36
C GLU A 145 4.73 -7.05 8.88
N ILE A 146 5.77 -7.74 9.37
CA ILE A 146 6.10 -7.76 10.81
C ILE A 146 6.63 -6.38 11.24
N PHE A 147 7.45 -5.74 10.40
CA PHE A 147 7.90 -4.39 10.65
C PHE A 147 6.74 -3.40 10.64
N PHE A 148 5.83 -3.48 9.67
CA PHE A 148 4.69 -2.54 9.58
C PHE A 148 3.79 -2.63 10.81
N CYS A 149 3.42 -3.83 11.25
CA CYS A 149 2.70 -4.02 12.50
C CYS A 149 3.49 -3.52 13.73
N GLY A 150 4.80 -3.81 13.77
CA GLY A 150 5.70 -3.35 14.82
C GLY A 150 5.76 -1.82 14.91
N LEU A 151 5.84 -1.14 13.77
CA LEU A 151 5.82 0.32 13.69
C LEU A 151 4.48 0.89 14.16
N ILE A 152 3.36 0.42 13.62
CA ILE A 152 2.03 0.87 14.04
C ILE A 152 1.85 0.70 15.55
N SER A 153 2.23 -0.45 16.10
CA SER A 153 2.09 -0.68 17.55
C SER A 153 3.07 0.13 18.39
N ALA A 154 4.21 0.55 17.83
CA ALA A 154 5.14 1.46 18.52
C ALA A 154 4.61 2.89 18.60
N GLU A 155 3.94 3.36 17.53
CA GLU A 155 3.40 4.72 17.41
C GLU A 155 2.02 4.87 18.07
N SER A 156 1.14 3.88 17.92
CA SER A 156 -0.27 3.94 18.34
C SER A 156 -0.59 3.04 19.54
N GLY A 157 0.38 2.28 20.03
CA GLY A 157 0.16 1.23 21.04
C GLY A 157 -0.57 0.00 20.49
N TRP A 158 -0.47 -1.13 21.16
CA TRP A 158 -1.25 -2.34 20.81
C TRP A 158 -2.77 -2.14 20.95
N LYS A 159 -3.19 -1.27 21.87
CA LYS A 159 -4.61 -0.96 22.07
C LYS A 159 -5.14 0.10 21.12
N ILE A 160 -4.31 0.65 20.27
CA ILE A 160 -4.60 1.82 19.44
C ILE A 160 -5.20 2.94 20.29
N GLU A 161 -4.41 3.90 20.70
CA GLU A 161 -4.84 5.02 21.55
C GLU A 161 -5.96 5.83 20.88
N GLN A 162 -6.78 6.50 21.68
CA GLN A 162 -8.01 7.17 21.26
C GLN A 162 -7.80 8.19 20.14
N ASN A 163 -6.72 8.98 20.18
CA ASN A 163 -6.39 9.94 19.12
C ASN A 163 -6.17 9.27 17.76
N HIS A 164 -5.55 8.09 17.72
CA HIS A 164 -5.34 7.31 16.49
C HIS A 164 -6.64 6.67 16.00
N ARG A 165 -7.54 6.28 16.90
CA ARG A 165 -8.87 5.76 16.55
C ARG A 165 -9.75 6.80 15.88
N VAL A 166 -9.78 8.02 16.40
CA VAL A 166 -10.64 9.09 15.87
C VAL A 166 -10.05 9.79 14.66
N THR A 167 -8.77 9.63 14.41
CA THR A 167 -8.08 10.20 13.24
C THR A 167 -7.77 9.18 12.17
N TYR A 168 -7.85 7.88 12.47
CA TYR A 168 -7.36 6.77 11.64
C TYR A 168 -5.89 6.93 11.21
N ASN A 169 -5.10 7.66 11.98
CA ASN A 169 -3.71 8.00 11.68
C ASN A 169 -2.76 7.20 12.58
N TYR A 170 -2.34 6.04 12.12
CA TYR A 170 -1.68 5.03 12.95
C TYR A 170 -0.17 5.19 13.10
N ILE A 171 0.46 6.07 12.31
CA ILE A 171 1.89 6.37 12.40
C ILE A 171 2.16 7.86 12.56
N SER A 172 1.19 8.61 13.08
CA SER A 172 1.30 10.05 13.41
C SER A 172 1.70 10.93 12.21
N LEU A 173 1.18 10.64 11.02
CA LEU A 173 1.42 11.45 9.82
C LEU A 173 0.97 12.89 10.03
N MET A 174 1.83 13.83 9.65
CA MET A 174 1.58 15.27 9.78
C MET A 174 1.69 15.99 8.44
N LYS A 175 0.92 17.08 8.31
CA LYS A 175 1.04 18.06 7.25
C LYS A 175 0.91 19.46 7.85
N ASP A 176 1.83 20.34 7.52
CA ASP A 176 1.86 21.73 7.99
C ASP A 176 1.73 21.85 9.53
N GLY A 177 2.43 20.96 10.26
CA GLY A 177 2.43 20.91 11.72
C GLY A 177 1.15 20.35 12.35
N LYS A 178 0.19 19.84 11.55
CA LYS A 178 -1.08 19.27 12.04
C LYS A 178 -1.14 17.78 11.74
N LEU A 179 -1.69 17.00 12.68
CA LEU A 179 -2.00 15.58 12.44
C LEU A 179 -3.02 15.43 11.32
N LEU A 180 -2.71 14.57 10.37
CA LEU A 180 -3.67 14.19 9.33
C LEU A 180 -4.81 13.37 9.94
N ARG A 181 -5.98 13.46 9.31
CA ARG A 181 -7.17 12.68 9.62
C ARG A 181 -7.61 11.97 8.35
N PHE A 182 -7.97 10.73 8.50
CA PHE A 182 -8.46 9.89 7.41
C PHE A 182 -9.93 9.53 7.68
N SER A 183 -10.62 9.02 6.67
CA SER A 183 -12.04 8.71 6.74
C SER A 183 -12.34 7.29 7.22
N SER A 184 -11.34 6.41 7.16
CA SER A 184 -11.49 5.00 7.50
C SER A 184 -10.17 4.36 7.96
N VAL A 185 -10.27 3.17 8.57
CA VAL A 185 -9.13 2.32 8.90
C VAL A 185 -8.30 2.01 7.64
N GLU A 186 -8.98 1.65 6.55
CA GLU A 186 -8.31 1.30 5.29
C GLU A 186 -7.52 2.47 4.73
N GLU A 187 -8.13 3.66 4.64
CA GLU A 187 -7.44 4.86 4.15
C GLU A 187 -6.22 5.19 5.03
N GLY A 188 -6.37 5.16 6.35
CA GLY A 188 -5.29 5.44 7.28
C GLY A 188 -4.12 4.46 7.19
N LEU A 189 -4.40 3.17 7.06
CA LEU A 189 -3.36 2.14 6.87
C LEU A 189 -2.71 2.24 5.50
N ARG A 190 -3.47 2.52 4.45
CA ARG A 190 -2.97 2.72 3.08
C ARG A 190 -2.05 3.92 2.99
N GLU A 191 -2.45 5.05 3.56
CA GLU A 191 -1.61 6.25 3.60
C GLU A 191 -0.34 6.02 4.42
N ALA A 192 -0.42 5.30 5.53
CA ALA A 192 0.75 4.92 6.31
C ALA A 192 1.73 4.07 5.48
N ALA A 193 1.25 3.03 4.80
CA ALA A 193 2.06 2.17 3.95
C ALA A 193 2.64 2.95 2.75
N SER A 194 1.82 3.74 2.06
CA SER A 194 2.22 4.56 0.92
C SER A 194 3.33 5.55 1.29
N LYS A 195 3.16 6.32 2.39
CA LYS A 195 4.17 7.29 2.84
C LYS A 195 5.45 6.61 3.32
N LEU A 196 5.34 5.48 4.01
CA LEU A 196 6.49 4.71 4.44
C LEU A 196 7.29 4.21 3.24
N HIS A 197 6.63 3.61 2.25
CA HIS A 197 7.26 3.15 1.02
C HIS A 197 7.90 4.31 0.24
N THR A 198 7.11 5.31 -0.12
CA THR A 198 7.55 6.36 -1.06
C THR A 198 8.60 7.29 -0.46
N ASN A 199 8.48 7.65 0.82
CA ASN A 199 9.35 8.65 1.42
C ASN A 199 10.55 8.06 2.16
N TYR A 200 10.42 6.87 2.78
CA TYR A 200 11.45 6.34 3.66
C TYR A 200 12.17 5.11 3.11
N LEU A 201 11.48 4.24 2.37
CA LEU A 201 12.03 2.95 1.95
C LEU A 201 12.44 2.91 0.46
N SER A 202 11.95 3.82 -0.37
CA SER A 202 12.30 3.91 -1.78
C SER A 202 13.50 4.81 -2.01
N LYS A 203 14.47 4.33 -2.80
CA LYS A 203 15.61 5.14 -3.22
C LYS A 203 15.12 6.39 -3.98
N GLY A 204 15.52 7.57 -3.52
CA GLY A 204 15.03 8.85 -4.04
C GLY A 204 13.85 9.43 -3.27
N GLY A 205 13.28 8.70 -2.30
CA GLY A 205 12.29 9.25 -1.37
C GLY A 205 12.85 10.38 -0.54
N LYS A 206 12.01 11.37 -0.20
CA LYS A 206 12.40 12.60 0.52
C LYS A 206 13.18 12.34 1.82
N PHE A 207 12.87 11.25 2.50
CA PHE A 207 13.44 10.87 3.80
C PHE A 207 14.24 9.57 3.73
N TYR A 208 14.55 9.10 2.52
CA TYR A 208 15.32 7.87 2.35
C TYR A 208 16.73 8.00 2.90
N PHE A 209 17.10 7.10 3.78
CA PHE A 209 18.48 6.98 4.32
C PHE A 209 18.98 5.53 4.31
N GLY A 210 18.20 4.61 3.77
CA GLY A 210 18.41 3.18 3.74
C GLY A 210 17.15 2.43 4.17
N LYS A 211 17.25 1.12 4.23
CA LYS A 211 16.10 0.23 4.43
C LYS A 211 16.09 -0.53 5.75
N THR A 212 16.95 -0.18 6.70
CA THR A 212 17.00 -0.79 8.03
C THR A 212 16.26 0.05 9.07
N LEU A 213 15.95 -0.51 10.25
CA LEU A 213 15.35 0.26 11.33
C LEU A 213 16.18 1.48 11.70
N ALA A 214 17.51 1.36 11.76
CA ALA A 214 18.39 2.47 12.07
C ALA A 214 18.33 3.56 10.99
N ALA A 215 18.29 3.18 9.72
CA ALA A 215 18.17 4.10 8.61
C ALA A 215 16.85 4.88 8.63
N VAL A 216 15.71 4.17 8.79
CA VAL A 216 14.37 4.79 8.90
C VAL A 216 14.33 5.76 10.09
N LYS A 217 14.83 5.33 11.26
CA LYS A 217 14.89 6.14 12.49
C LYS A 217 15.52 7.51 12.26
N THR A 218 16.58 7.58 11.44
CA THR A 218 17.33 8.79 11.19
C THR A 218 16.46 9.97 10.73
N ARG A 219 15.36 9.69 10.03
CA ARG A 219 14.44 10.70 9.50
C ARG A 219 13.05 10.62 10.10
N PHE A 220 12.63 9.44 10.56
CA PHE A 220 11.31 9.23 11.13
C PHE A 220 11.21 9.73 12.57
N CYS A 221 12.23 9.45 13.39
CA CYS A 221 12.27 9.84 14.79
C CYS A 221 13.71 10.20 15.22
N PRO A 222 14.32 11.28 14.68
CA PRO A 222 15.73 11.58 14.84
C PRO A 222 16.16 11.75 16.31
N GLU A 223 15.33 12.37 17.11
CA GLU A 223 15.63 12.70 18.52
C GLU A 223 15.53 11.51 19.49
N SER A 224 14.88 10.41 19.07
CA SER A 224 14.70 9.26 19.96
C SER A 224 15.91 8.34 19.97
N SER A 225 16.50 8.10 21.12
CA SER A 225 17.54 7.08 21.30
C SER A 225 16.99 5.65 21.42
N THR A 226 15.68 5.50 21.70
CA THR A 226 15.06 4.22 22.04
C THR A 226 14.16 3.65 20.93
N TRP A 227 13.84 4.42 19.89
CA TRP A 227 12.87 4.08 18.87
C TRP A 227 13.16 2.72 18.17
N VAL A 228 14.41 2.49 17.76
CA VAL A 228 14.82 1.21 17.13
C VAL A 228 14.54 0.02 18.06
N ASN A 229 14.86 0.16 19.34
CA ASN A 229 14.62 -0.90 20.32
C ASN A 229 13.12 -1.11 20.58
N LEU A 230 12.35 -0.02 20.59
CA LEU A 230 10.89 -0.06 20.76
C LEU A 230 10.25 -0.81 19.59
N VAL A 231 10.48 -0.38 18.35
CA VAL A 231 9.90 -1.02 17.15
C VAL A 231 10.33 -2.48 17.06
N PHE A 232 11.63 -2.78 17.24
CA PHE A 232 12.11 -4.15 17.21
C PHE A 232 11.53 -5.00 18.34
N GLY A 233 11.32 -4.42 19.52
CA GLY A 233 10.62 -5.07 20.63
C GLY A 233 9.18 -5.45 20.27
N ARG A 234 8.47 -4.57 19.56
CA ARG A 234 7.12 -4.83 19.04
C ARG A 234 7.11 -5.95 18.00
N MET A 235 8.06 -5.92 17.05
CA MET A 235 8.23 -6.99 16.07
C MET A 235 8.44 -8.35 16.74
N LYS A 236 9.28 -8.42 17.79
CA LYS A 236 9.51 -9.66 18.56
C LYS A 236 8.26 -10.17 19.31
N GLN A 237 7.32 -9.28 19.66
CA GLN A 237 6.07 -9.70 20.29
C GLN A 237 5.12 -10.41 19.31
N ILE A 238 5.29 -10.17 18.01
CA ILE A 238 4.49 -10.83 16.96
C ILE A 238 4.95 -12.26 16.71
N ILE A 239 6.26 -12.51 16.68
CA ILE A 239 6.85 -13.81 16.29
C ILE A 239 7.19 -14.73 17.49
N LYS A 240 6.66 -14.43 18.67
CA LYS A 240 6.84 -15.26 19.90
C LYS A 240 5.83 -16.45 19.92
#